data_20cdca98cd4cf45fc34a27e58735d5c3
#
_entry.id   20cdca98cd4cf45fc34a27e58735d5c3
#
_cell.length_a   1.000
_cell.length_b   1.000
_cell.length_c   1.000
_cell.angle_alpha   90.00
_cell.angle_beta   90.00
_cell.angle_gamma   90.00
#
_symmetry.space_group_name_H-M   'P 1'
#
loop_
_entity.id
_entity.type
_entity.pdbx_description
1 polymer ?
#
loop_
_entity_poly.entity_id
_entity_poly.type
_entity_poly.pdbx_seq_one_letter_code
_entity_poly.pdbx_strand_id
1 'polypeptide(L)'
;EERWTCLLQKALGAEYLVIEEGLSGRTCVYDDPAMDSVNLMPVFHALLNTHEPIDLLILMLGTNDAKSKFGTDAKKIALGMQILVEDAKTVPCWGASGPRILVVAPVPIEEGVTYEDFNAESVKTTRGLAREYAFLAVREGVGFLDAGDCELTSVDHVHLTKKGHRQLAERMEAAVREIMNAEINKVAESYEHVEQSQCIEEKQRAEQDGKANLDTTTENILLAREEDLPRILEIYDIAKAYMRASGNPNQWNGAYPDPETLRTDIEKQRLYVYKKDGRIHGVFMLLLEEEPTYSYIENGSWREETPYGTIHRLAGDGEVRGLFAKCVAFCEKKVSYLRADTHFDNHTMQHLLEKNGFEHRGIIYLKNGDPRIAYQK
;
A
#
# COMPACT_ATOMS: atom_id res chain seq x y z
N GLU A 1 9.40 -31.20 14.61
CA GLU A 1 9.71 -31.49 13.19
C GLU A 1 8.42 -31.51 12.30
N GLU A 2 7.23 -31.33 12.88
CA GLU A 2 5.97 -31.24 12.13
C GLU A 2 5.40 -29.81 12.09
N ARG A 3 6.10 -28.81 12.63
CA ARG A 3 5.72 -27.40 12.52
C ARG A 3 5.82 -26.93 11.08
N TRP A 4 4.96 -26.02 10.67
CA TRP A 4 4.94 -25.51 9.30
C TRP A 4 6.26 -24.91 8.86
N THR A 5 7.01 -24.24 9.74
CA THR A 5 8.33 -23.67 9.47
C THR A 5 9.38 -24.73 9.14
N CYS A 6 9.40 -25.83 9.90
CA CYS A 6 10.29 -26.97 9.61
C CYS A 6 9.92 -27.67 8.29
N LEU A 7 8.60 -27.78 8.00
CA LEU A 7 8.11 -28.33 6.75
C LEU A 7 8.44 -27.42 5.57
N LEU A 8 8.30 -26.10 5.74
CA LEU A 8 8.69 -25.09 4.76
C LEU A 8 10.19 -25.16 4.46
N GLN A 9 11.06 -25.20 5.49
CA GLN A 9 12.50 -25.36 5.31
C GLN A 9 12.84 -26.60 4.47
N LYS A 10 12.16 -27.72 4.77
CA LYS A 10 12.36 -28.96 4.03
C LYS A 10 11.90 -28.86 2.57
N ALA A 11 10.80 -28.20 2.31
CA ALA A 11 10.22 -28.03 0.98
C ALA A 11 11.08 -27.07 0.12
N LEU A 12 11.55 -25.97 0.71
CA LEU A 12 12.40 -25.00 0.03
C LEU A 12 13.82 -25.54 -0.30
N GLY A 13 14.31 -26.47 0.52
CA GLY A 13 15.63 -27.08 0.31
C GLY A 13 16.80 -26.28 0.89
N ALA A 14 18.03 -26.67 0.52
CA ALA A 14 19.26 -26.13 1.09
C ALA A 14 19.64 -24.71 0.58
N GLU A 15 18.99 -24.24 -0.45
CA GLU A 15 19.21 -22.89 -1.01
C GLU A 15 18.53 -21.79 -0.15
N TYR A 16 17.67 -22.19 0.77
CA TYR A 16 16.97 -21.29 1.69
C TYR A 16 17.33 -21.60 3.14
N LEU A 17 17.36 -20.58 3.95
CA LEU A 17 17.45 -20.67 5.40
C LEU A 17 16.18 -20.03 6.02
N VAL A 18 15.32 -20.87 6.62
CA VAL A 18 14.13 -20.40 7.35
C VAL A 18 14.49 -20.17 8.81
N ILE A 19 14.48 -18.92 9.24
CA ILE A 19 14.73 -18.50 10.62
C ILE A 19 13.41 -18.29 11.34
N GLU A 20 13.27 -18.85 12.53
CA GLU A 20 12.06 -18.77 13.35
C GLU A 20 12.23 -17.78 14.49
N GLU A 21 11.38 -16.73 14.51
CA GLU A 21 11.32 -15.75 15.61
C GLU A 21 9.94 -15.72 16.27
N GLY A 22 9.26 -16.86 16.26
CA GLY A 22 7.97 -17.04 16.92
C GLY A 22 8.11 -17.10 18.44
N LEU A 23 7.33 -16.28 19.15
CA LEU A 23 7.17 -16.35 20.60
C LEU A 23 5.71 -16.63 20.95
N SER A 24 5.45 -17.56 21.88
CA SER A 24 4.11 -17.83 22.35
C SER A 24 3.48 -16.55 22.93
N GLY A 25 2.26 -16.23 22.53
CA GLY A 25 1.59 -15.00 22.95
C GLY A 25 1.97 -13.74 22.18
N ARG A 26 2.88 -13.82 21.19
CA ARG A 26 3.38 -12.66 20.41
C ARG A 26 2.23 -11.83 19.84
N THR A 27 2.29 -10.52 20.05
CA THR A 27 1.41 -9.50 19.49
C THR A 27 2.16 -8.61 18.52
N CYS A 28 1.45 -7.89 17.67
CA CYS A 28 2.05 -6.87 16.80
C CYS A 28 2.66 -5.72 17.63
N VAL A 29 1.81 -5.02 18.40
CA VAL A 29 2.19 -3.77 19.10
C VAL A 29 1.56 -3.66 20.49
N TYR A 30 0.90 -4.69 21.00
CA TYR A 30 0.18 -4.64 22.29
C TYR A 30 1.00 -5.28 23.40
N ASP A 31 1.19 -4.53 24.49
CA ASP A 31 1.79 -5.05 25.71
C ASP A 31 0.79 -5.91 26.48
N ASP A 32 1.22 -7.08 26.93
CA ASP A 32 0.44 -7.94 27.80
C ASP A 32 1.04 -7.88 29.21
N PRO A 33 0.37 -7.23 30.19
CA PRO A 33 0.91 -7.13 31.56
C PRO A 33 1.13 -8.48 32.25
N ALA A 34 0.50 -9.54 31.75
CA ALA A 34 0.65 -10.89 32.30
C ALA A 34 1.79 -11.70 31.64
N MET A 35 2.38 -11.19 30.56
CA MET A 35 3.39 -11.90 29.76
C MET A 35 4.47 -10.93 29.30
N ASP A 36 5.69 -11.09 29.77
CA ASP A 36 6.81 -10.26 29.38
C ASP A 36 7.17 -10.44 27.90
N SER A 37 7.57 -9.36 27.26
CA SER A 37 8.20 -9.35 25.93
C SER A 37 7.37 -9.91 24.77
N VAL A 38 6.03 -9.99 24.90
CA VAL A 38 5.17 -10.48 23.80
C VAL A 38 4.92 -9.43 22.72
N ASN A 39 4.99 -8.14 23.03
CA ASN A 39 4.96 -7.08 22.04
C ASN A 39 6.20 -7.15 21.14
N LEU A 40 5.99 -7.24 19.82
CA LEU A 40 7.10 -7.36 18.86
C LEU A 40 7.87 -6.04 18.71
N MET A 41 7.19 -4.89 18.71
CA MET A 41 7.80 -3.59 18.40
C MET A 41 9.10 -3.28 19.15
N PRO A 42 9.20 -3.43 20.51
CA PRO A 42 10.41 -3.07 21.24
C PRO A 42 11.67 -3.88 20.86
N VAL A 43 11.49 -5.09 20.33
CA VAL A 43 12.58 -6.00 19.97
C VAL A 43 12.78 -6.15 18.46
N PHE A 44 11.90 -5.55 17.67
CA PHE A 44 11.79 -5.82 16.23
C PHE A 44 13.06 -5.44 15.47
N HIS A 45 13.61 -4.24 15.67
CA HIS A 45 14.87 -3.82 15.05
C HIS A 45 16.05 -4.73 15.45
N ALA A 46 16.09 -5.15 16.71
CA ALA A 46 17.15 -6.04 17.17
C ALA A 46 17.10 -7.39 16.45
N LEU A 47 15.89 -7.95 16.29
CA LEU A 47 15.70 -9.20 15.55
C LEU A 47 16.08 -9.05 14.08
N LEU A 48 15.61 -8.00 13.40
CA LEU A 48 15.95 -7.75 12.01
C LEU A 48 17.45 -7.60 11.78
N ASN A 49 18.14 -6.79 12.59
CA ASN A 49 19.58 -6.60 12.47
C ASN A 49 20.40 -7.86 12.85
N THR A 50 19.87 -8.73 13.73
CA THR A 50 20.53 -9.98 14.09
C THR A 50 20.58 -10.97 12.92
N HIS A 51 19.61 -10.89 12.02
CA HIS A 51 19.45 -11.82 10.88
C HIS A 51 19.81 -11.18 9.53
N GLU A 52 20.49 -10.05 9.54
CA GLU A 52 20.99 -9.39 8.32
C GLU A 52 22.00 -10.28 7.55
N PRO A 53 21.91 -10.43 6.21
CA PRO A 53 20.89 -9.88 5.33
C PRO A 53 19.62 -10.73 5.26
N ILE A 54 18.45 -10.06 5.23
CA ILE A 54 17.14 -10.70 5.09
C ILE A 54 16.68 -10.61 3.64
N ASP A 55 16.37 -11.73 3.02
CA ASP A 55 15.83 -11.79 1.66
C ASP A 55 14.29 -11.70 1.62
N LEU A 56 13.62 -12.23 2.65
CA LEU A 56 12.16 -12.17 2.81
C LEU A 56 11.79 -12.20 4.31
N LEU A 57 11.03 -11.23 4.75
CA LEU A 57 10.41 -11.21 6.08
C LEU A 57 8.96 -11.71 5.98
N ILE A 58 8.59 -12.70 6.80
CA ILE A 58 7.22 -13.22 6.90
C ILE A 58 6.63 -12.79 8.25
N LEU A 59 5.55 -12.02 8.21
CA LEU A 59 4.82 -11.56 9.39
C LEU A 59 3.47 -12.27 9.47
N MET A 60 3.32 -13.21 10.40
CA MET A 60 2.07 -13.92 10.70
C MET A 60 1.68 -13.69 12.16
N LEU A 61 0.98 -12.61 12.41
CA LEU A 61 0.52 -12.15 13.74
C LEU A 61 -0.95 -11.76 13.68
N GLY A 62 -1.57 -11.46 14.82
CA GLY A 62 -2.94 -10.99 14.93
C GLY A 62 -3.85 -11.87 15.77
N THR A 63 -3.55 -13.17 15.91
CA THR A 63 -4.32 -14.07 16.78
C THR A 63 -4.28 -13.60 18.24
N ASN A 64 -3.08 -13.34 18.78
CA ASN A 64 -2.92 -12.89 20.16
C ASN A 64 -3.38 -11.45 20.38
N ASP A 65 -3.31 -10.63 19.36
CA ASP A 65 -3.83 -9.26 19.36
C ASP A 65 -5.35 -9.22 19.54
N ALA A 66 -6.05 -10.31 19.16
CA ALA A 66 -7.50 -10.45 19.31
C ALA A 66 -7.93 -10.91 20.71
N LYS A 67 -7.02 -11.06 21.67
CA LYS A 67 -7.38 -11.36 23.07
C LYS A 67 -8.34 -10.32 23.62
N SER A 68 -9.37 -10.76 24.33
CA SER A 68 -10.45 -9.90 24.85
C SER A 68 -9.98 -8.71 25.69
N LYS A 69 -8.89 -8.89 26.41
CA LYS A 69 -8.27 -7.85 27.26
C LYS A 69 -7.76 -6.62 26.48
N PHE A 70 -7.46 -6.75 25.19
CA PHE A 70 -6.98 -5.63 24.39
C PHE A 70 -8.12 -4.80 23.78
N GLY A 71 -9.35 -5.32 23.69
CA GLY A 71 -10.49 -4.61 23.11
C GLY A 71 -10.27 -4.19 21.66
N THR A 72 -9.57 -5.03 20.90
CA THR A 72 -9.22 -4.78 19.51
C THR A 72 -10.31 -5.28 18.56
N ASP A 73 -10.27 -4.75 17.34
CA ASP A 73 -10.97 -5.25 16.18
C ASP A 73 -9.97 -5.51 15.04
N ALA A 74 -10.42 -6.11 13.96
CA ALA A 74 -9.55 -6.45 12.83
C ALA A 74 -8.81 -5.25 12.24
N LYS A 75 -9.42 -4.05 12.24
CA LYS A 75 -8.81 -2.82 11.73
C LYS A 75 -7.69 -2.34 12.63
N LYS A 76 -7.90 -2.35 13.95
CA LYS A 76 -6.86 -1.97 14.92
C LYS A 76 -5.67 -2.91 14.87
N ILE A 77 -5.91 -4.21 14.71
CA ILE A 77 -4.85 -5.21 14.57
C ILE A 77 -4.09 -4.99 13.24
N ALA A 78 -4.80 -4.74 12.15
CA ALA A 78 -4.18 -4.42 10.88
C ALA A 78 -3.35 -3.13 10.93
N LEU A 79 -3.74 -2.14 11.71
CA LEU A 79 -2.93 -0.94 11.96
C LEU A 79 -1.62 -1.30 12.70
N GLY A 80 -1.67 -2.18 13.69
CA GLY A 80 -0.47 -2.70 14.36
C GLY A 80 0.45 -3.43 13.39
N MET A 81 -0.09 -4.27 12.51
CA MET A 81 0.67 -4.94 11.44
C MET A 81 1.27 -3.94 10.45
N GLN A 82 0.52 -2.87 10.10
CA GLN A 82 1.03 -1.81 9.24
C GLN A 82 2.25 -1.12 9.83
N ILE A 83 2.20 -0.77 11.11
CA ILE A 83 3.33 -0.16 11.82
C ILE A 83 4.58 -1.05 11.71
N LEU A 84 4.45 -2.37 11.89
CA LEU A 84 5.55 -3.31 11.72
C LEU A 84 6.09 -3.33 10.28
N VAL A 85 5.22 -3.33 9.27
CA VAL A 85 5.61 -3.32 7.85
C VAL A 85 6.34 -2.04 7.48
N GLU A 86 5.82 -0.89 7.90
CA GLU A 86 6.45 0.41 7.65
C GLU A 86 7.80 0.52 8.35
N ASP A 87 7.86 0.11 9.61
CA ASP A 87 9.08 0.13 10.42
C ASP A 87 10.15 -0.79 9.84
N ALA A 88 9.82 -2.03 9.47
CA ALA A 88 10.72 -2.98 8.84
C ALA A 88 11.39 -2.42 7.57
N LYS A 89 10.65 -1.66 6.75
CA LYS A 89 11.19 -1.03 5.53
C LYS A 89 12.27 0.00 5.80
N THR A 90 12.33 0.56 7.02
CA THR A 90 13.32 1.57 7.41
C THR A 90 14.63 0.97 7.88
N VAL A 91 14.64 -0.29 8.29
CA VAL A 91 15.83 -0.98 8.83
C VAL A 91 16.76 -1.41 7.69
N PRO A 92 18.07 -1.11 7.73
CA PRO A 92 19.00 -1.46 6.66
C PRO A 92 19.48 -2.93 6.77
N CYS A 93 18.56 -3.87 6.94
CA CYS A 93 18.86 -5.29 7.15
C CYS A 93 18.60 -6.17 5.90
N TRP A 94 18.28 -5.56 4.76
CA TRP A 94 17.80 -6.28 3.60
C TRP A 94 18.93 -6.74 2.68
N GLY A 95 18.73 -7.88 2.01
CA GLY A 95 19.57 -8.32 0.93
C GLY A 95 19.52 -7.39 -0.31
N ALA A 96 20.21 -7.75 -1.37
CA ALA A 96 20.43 -6.90 -2.55
C ALA A 96 19.13 -6.39 -3.22
N SER A 97 18.04 -7.14 -3.10
CA SER A 97 16.75 -6.78 -3.70
C SER A 97 15.91 -5.80 -2.86
N GLY A 98 16.42 -5.37 -1.69
CA GLY A 98 15.70 -4.49 -0.77
C GLY A 98 14.56 -5.17 -0.01
N PRO A 99 13.67 -4.39 0.62
CA PRO A 99 12.62 -4.93 1.48
C PRO A 99 11.62 -5.82 0.73
N ARG A 100 11.57 -7.10 1.07
CA ARG A 100 10.52 -8.02 0.68
C ARG A 100 9.81 -8.51 1.93
N ILE A 101 8.51 -8.29 2.00
CA ILE A 101 7.69 -8.62 3.17
C ILE A 101 6.46 -9.40 2.69
N LEU A 102 6.15 -10.48 3.38
CA LEU A 102 4.92 -11.25 3.21
C LEU A 102 4.09 -11.13 4.48
N VAL A 103 2.94 -10.49 4.38
CA VAL A 103 1.95 -10.43 5.46
C VAL A 103 1.02 -11.62 5.34
N VAL A 104 0.89 -12.37 6.42
CA VAL A 104 0.05 -13.57 6.47
C VAL A 104 -1.09 -13.37 7.45
N ALA A 105 -2.33 -13.46 6.97
CA ALA A 105 -3.48 -13.54 7.85
C ALA A 105 -3.51 -14.93 8.51
N PRO A 106 -3.48 -15.00 9.86
CA PRO A 106 -3.55 -16.28 10.56
C PRO A 106 -4.93 -16.93 10.38
N VAL A 107 -4.99 -18.23 10.63
CA VAL A 107 -6.28 -18.96 10.66
C VAL A 107 -7.18 -18.32 11.70
N PRO A 108 -8.44 -17.99 11.37
CA PRO A 108 -9.39 -17.43 12.33
C PRO A 108 -9.68 -18.39 13.48
N ILE A 109 -9.77 -17.86 14.68
CA ILE A 109 -10.25 -18.60 15.86
C ILE A 109 -11.65 -19.12 15.58
N GLU A 110 -11.92 -20.38 15.90
CA GLU A 110 -13.23 -20.99 15.74
C GLU A 110 -14.14 -20.80 16.97
N GLU A 111 -15.44 -20.95 16.75
CA GLU A 111 -16.42 -21.01 17.83
C GLU A 111 -16.13 -22.22 18.73
N GLY A 112 -16.25 -22.03 20.04
CA GLY A 112 -15.91 -23.06 21.00
C GLY A 112 -14.48 -22.98 21.55
N VAL A 113 -13.75 -21.90 21.22
CA VAL A 113 -12.41 -21.64 21.79
C VAL A 113 -12.42 -21.81 23.32
N THR A 114 -11.44 -22.54 23.84
CA THR A 114 -11.38 -22.92 25.25
C THR A 114 -10.45 -22.03 26.10
N TYR A 115 -9.64 -21.17 25.48
CA TYR A 115 -8.79 -20.23 26.18
C TYR A 115 -9.58 -19.04 26.73
N GLU A 116 -9.46 -18.76 28.03
CA GLU A 116 -10.17 -17.66 28.72
C GLU A 116 -9.87 -16.26 28.13
N ASP A 117 -8.70 -16.09 27.54
CA ASP A 117 -8.30 -14.83 26.88
C ASP A 117 -9.13 -14.52 25.61
N PHE A 118 -9.82 -15.49 25.03
CA PHE A 118 -10.59 -15.32 23.80
C PHE A 118 -12.10 -15.49 24.04
N ASN A 119 -12.88 -14.76 23.26
CA ASN A 119 -14.35 -14.80 23.33
C ASN A 119 -14.96 -14.68 21.91
N ALA A 120 -16.28 -14.57 21.84
CA ALA A 120 -17.01 -14.45 20.57
C ALA A 120 -16.56 -13.22 19.73
N GLU A 121 -16.15 -12.11 20.38
CA GLU A 121 -15.63 -10.95 19.66
C GLU A 121 -14.22 -11.23 19.09
N SER A 122 -13.41 -12.02 19.77
CA SER A 122 -12.12 -12.50 19.24
C SER A 122 -12.30 -13.36 17.99
N VAL A 123 -13.29 -14.23 17.97
CA VAL A 123 -13.66 -15.04 16.79
C VAL A 123 -14.03 -14.14 15.62
N LYS A 124 -14.91 -13.15 15.84
CA LYS A 124 -15.33 -12.20 14.82
C LYS A 124 -14.15 -11.33 14.33
N THR A 125 -13.30 -10.88 15.24
CA THR A 125 -12.11 -10.07 14.94
C THR A 125 -11.14 -10.83 14.06
N THR A 126 -10.80 -12.07 14.39
CA THR A 126 -9.86 -12.89 13.61
C THR A 126 -10.39 -13.25 12.22
N ARG A 127 -11.70 -13.49 12.08
CA ARG A 127 -12.36 -13.67 10.76
C ARG A 127 -12.22 -12.45 9.84
N GLY A 128 -12.08 -11.26 10.42
CA GLY A 128 -11.89 -10.03 9.66
C GLY A 128 -10.45 -9.76 9.21
N LEU A 129 -9.45 -10.45 9.77
CA LEU A 129 -8.03 -10.14 9.54
C LEU A 129 -7.61 -10.34 8.09
N ALA A 130 -8.03 -11.42 7.43
CA ALA A 130 -7.65 -11.69 6.05
C ALA A 130 -7.99 -10.52 5.12
N ARG A 131 -9.19 -9.97 5.28
CA ARG A 131 -9.64 -8.81 4.51
C ARG A 131 -8.78 -7.56 4.79
N GLU A 132 -8.58 -7.23 6.05
CA GLU A 132 -7.84 -6.03 6.45
C GLU A 132 -6.35 -6.13 6.08
N TYR A 133 -5.75 -7.34 6.17
CA TYR A 133 -4.37 -7.59 5.77
C TYR A 133 -4.18 -7.58 4.25
N ALA A 134 -5.15 -8.06 3.49
CA ALA A 134 -5.13 -7.92 2.04
C ALA A 134 -5.10 -6.46 1.61
N PHE A 135 -5.90 -5.59 2.24
CA PHE A 135 -5.87 -4.15 1.99
C PHE A 135 -4.55 -3.51 2.39
N LEU A 136 -4.01 -3.90 3.56
CA LEU A 136 -2.70 -3.45 4.02
C LEU A 136 -1.62 -3.83 3.01
N ALA A 137 -1.59 -5.08 2.55
CA ALA A 137 -0.58 -5.58 1.63
C ALA A 137 -0.58 -4.82 0.30
N VAL A 138 -1.76 -4.56 -0.26
CA VAL A 138 -1.90 -3.74 -1.47
C VAL A 138 -1.39 -2.31 -1.24
N ARG A 139 -1.78 -1.68 -0.12
CA ARG A 139 -1.37 -0.32 0.21
C ARG A 139 0.14 -0.21 0.41
N GLU A 140 0.72 -1.16 1.12
CA GLU A 140 2.15 -1.17 1.44
C GLU A 140 3.02 -1.75 0.29
N GLY A 141 2.42 -2.32 -0.75
CA GLY A 141 3.15 -2.97 -1.84
C GLY A 141 3.94 -4.18 -1.38
N VAL A 142 3.37 -4.99 -0.48
CA VAL A 142 3.97 -6.21 0.08
C VAL A 142 3.14 -7.43 -0.30
N GLY A 143 3.71 -8.63 -0.14
CA GLY A 143 3.01 -9.89 -0.39
C GLY A 143 1.90 -10.14 0.64
N PHE A 144 0.88 -10.88 0.24
CA PHE A 144 -0.22 -11.30 1.10
C PHE A 144 -0.51 -12.80 0.96
N LEU A 145 -0.77 -13.46 2.08
CA LEU A 145 -1.25 -14.83 2.12
C LEU A 145 -2.37 -14.97 3.14
N ASP A 146 -3.47 -15.62 2.77
CA ASP A 146 -4.53 -16.03 3.70
C ASP A 146 -4.35 -17.48 4.10
N ALA A 147 -4.17 -17.74 5.41
CA ALA A 147 -4.09 -19.06 5.98
C ALA A 147 -5.47 -19.62 6.40
N GLY A 148 -6.55 -18.91 6.10
CA GLY A 148 -7.88 -19.04 6.70
C GLY A 148 -8.53 -20.44 6.72
N ASP A 149 -8.20 -21.34 5.80
CA ASP A 149 -8.77 -22.69 5.72
C ASP A 149 -7.77 -23.81 6.10
N CYS A 150 -6.66 -23.46 6.77
CA CYS A 150 -5.82 -24.47 7.40
C CYS A 150 -6.52 -25.03 8.65
N GLU A 151 -6.44 -26.37 8.84
CA GLU A 151 -7.19 -27.07 9.86
C GLU A 151 -6.71 -26.74 11.28
N LEU A 152 -7.64 -26.27 12.12
CA LEU A 152 -7.44 -26.09 13.56
C LEU A 152 -7.76 -27.36 14.34
N THR A 153 -7.18 -27.47 15.55
CA THR A 153 -7.53 -28.55 16.47
C THR A 153 -8.89 -28.31 17.13
N SER A 154 -9.71 -29.33 17.19
CA SER A 154 -10.98 -29.34 17.92
C SER A 154 -10.82 -29.33 19.44
N VAL A 155 -9.58 -29.37 19.95
CA VAL A 155 -9.29 -29.31 21.39
C VAL A 155 -9.39 -27.89 21.91
N ASP A 156 -8.85 -26.91 21.16
CA ASP A 156 -8.79 -25.52 21.59
C ASP A 156 -9.32 -24.50 20.58
N HIS A 157 -9.53 -24.90 19.33
CA HIS A 157 -10.05 -24.07 18.25
C HIS A 157 -9.19 -22.86 17.90
N VAL A 158 -7.88 -22.91 18.21
CA VAL A 158 -6.88 -21.85 17.97
C VAL A 158 -5.64 -22.38 17.26
N HIS A 159 -5.13 -23.54 17.71
CA HIS A 159 -3.89 -24.06 17.18
C HIS A 159 -4.11 -25.01 15.99
N LEU A 160 -3.13 -25.03 15.07
CA LEU A 160 -3.14 -25.91 13.92
C LEU A 160 -3.02 -27.39 14.31
N THR A 161 -3.74 -28.26 13.61
CA THR A 161 -3.45 -29.69 13.62
C THR A 161 -2.17 -30.00 12.84
N LYS A 162 -1.66 -31.23 12.91
CA LYS A 162 -0.58 -31.69 12.03
C LYS A 162 -0.92 -31.50 10.54
N LYS A 163 -2.17 -31.68 10.17
CA LYS A 163 -2.65 -31.45 8.81
C LYS A 163 -2.68 -29.95 8.50
N GLY A 164 -3.14 -29.10 9.40
CA GLY A 164 -3.12 -27.64 9.27
C GLY A 164 -1.70 -27.10 9.09
N HIS A 165 -0.72 -27.63 9.84
CA HIS A 165 0.68 -27.29 9.65
C HIS A 165 1.21 -27.63 8.25
N ARG A 166 0.81 -28.76 7.66
CA ARG A 166 1.19 -29.13 6.29
C ARG A 166 0.54 -28.19 5.27
N GLN A 167 -0.76 -27.95 5.41
CA GLN A 167 -1.50 -27.03 4.54
C GLN A 167 -0.89 -25.64 4.52
N LEU A 168 -0.51 -25.12 5.70
CA LEU A 168 0.14 -23.81 5.80
C LEU A 168 1.54 -23.83 5.16
N ALA A 169 2.32 -24.88 5.38
CA ALA A 169 3.64 -25.02 4.78
C ALA A 169 3.60 -25.06 3.25
N GLU A 170 2.64 -25.79 2.67
CA GLU A 170 2.44 -25.86 1.21
C GLU A 170 2.08 -24.49 0.61
N ARG A 171 1.21 -23.73 1.27
CA ARG A 171 0.84 -22.37 0.85
C ARG A 171 2.01 -21.40 0.97
N MET A 172 2.76 -21.46 2.08
CA MET A 172 3.93 -20.65 2.29
C MET A 172 5.01 -20.94 1.26
N GLU A 173 5.26 -22.21 0.93
CA GLU A 173 6.21 -22.57 -0.12
C GLU A 173 5.85 -21.92 -1.45
N ALA A 174 4.59 -22.01 -1.87
CA ALA A 174 4.12 -21.40 -3.10
C ALA A 174 4.33 -19.88 -3.10
N ALA A 175 3.91 -19.19 -2.01
CA ALA A 175 4.05 -17.74 -1.88
C ALA A 175 5.52 -17.28 -1.84
N VAL A 176 6.39 -18.00 -1.10
CA VAL A 176 7.83 -17.72 -1.04
C VAL A 176 8.46 -17.84 -2.42
N ARG A 177 8.18 -18.96 -3.12
CA ARG A 177 8.73 -19.16 -4.47
C ARG A 177 8.24 -18.12 -5.47
N GLU A 178 6.97 -17.72 -5.41
CA GLU A 178 6.42 -16.67 -6.24
C GLU A 178 7.14 -15.32 -6.01
N ILE A 179 7.28 -14.91 -4.76
CA ILE A 179 7.94 -13.65 -4.40
C ILE A 179 9.43 -13.66 -4.80
N MET A 180 10.11 -14.78 -4.56
CA MET A 180 11.54 -14.89 -4.88
C MET A 180 11.79 -15.01 -6.39
N ASN A 181 10.93 -15.73 -7.13
CA ASN A 181 11.06 -15.91 -8.58
C ASN A 181 10.63 -14.67 -9.38
N ALA A 182 9.72 -13.85 -8.88
CA ALA A 182 9.33 -12.60 -9.54
C ALA A 182 10.52 -11.65 -9.77
N GLU A 183 11.55 -11.73 -8.93
CA GLU A 183 12.80 -10.97 -9.10
C GLU A 183 13.78 -11.65 -10.08
N ILE A 184 13.84 -12.97 -10.07
CA ILE A 184 14.67 -13.72 -11.04
C ILE A 184 14.19 -13.43 -12.46
N ASN A 185 12.87 -13.40 -12.67
CA ASN A 185 12.29 -13.06 -13.97
C ASN A 185 12.57 -11.59 -14.37
N LYS A 186 12.50 -10.65 -13.44
CA LYS A 186 12.88 -9.24 -13.70
C LYS A 186 14.36 -9.07 -14.02
N VAL A 187 15.23 -9.83 -13.33
CA VAL A 187 16.66 -9.83 -13.60
C VAL A 187 16.94 -10.53 -14.94
N ALA A 188 16.30 -11.66 -15.23
CA ALA A 188 16.41 -12.35 -16.52
C ALA A 188 15.93 -11.49 -17.69
N GLU A 189 14.75 -10.84 -17.55
CA GLU A 189 14.24 -9.89 -18.54
C GLU A 189 15.19 -8.70 -18.74
N SER A 190 15.83 -8.21 -17.67
CA SER A 190 16.84 -7.14 -17.77
C SER A 190 18.13 -7.61 -18.47
N TYR A 191 18.56 -8.85 -18.25
CA TYR A 191 19.72 -9.44 -18.95
C TYR A 191 19.41 -9.76 -20.41
N GLU A 192 18.25 -10.31 -20.71
CA GLU A 192 17.80 -10.53 -22.11
C GLU A 192 17.67 -9.19 -22.87
N HIS A 193 17.20 -8.14 -22.22
CA HIS A 193 17.19 -6.79 -22.80
C HIS A 193 18.60 -6.23 -23.00
N VAL A 194 19.54 -6.50 -22.11
CA VAL A 194 20.94 -6.07 -22.24
C VAL A 194 21.62 -6.85 -23.38
N GLU A 195 21.47 -8.19 -23.46
CA GLU A 195 22.01 -8.99 -24.57
C GLU A 195 21.37 -8.65 -25.92
N GLN A 196 20.04 -8.42 -25.98
CA GLN A 196 19.36 -7.97 -27.18
C GLN A 196 19.80 -6.54 -27.57
N SER A 197 20.01 -5.66 -26.59
CA SER A 197 20.53 -4.31 -26.85
C SER A 197 21.97 -4.33 -27.36
N GLN A 198 22.85 -5.18 -26.80
CA GLN A 198 24.22 -5.35 -27.29
C GLN A 198 24.27 -5.96 -28.71
N CYS A 199 23.42 -6.95 -28.98
CA CYS A 199 23.31 -7.54 -30.31
C CYS A 199 22.72 -6.55 -31.34
N ILE A 200 21.82 -5.65 -30.92
CA ILE A 200 21.25 -4.58 -31.73
C ILE A 200 22.28 -3.47 -31.91
N GLU A 201 23.06 -3.11 -30.90
CA GLU A 201 24.15 -2.12 -31.00
C GLU A 201 25.28 -2.59 -31.92
N GLU A 202 25.66 -3.89 -31.88
CA GLU A 202 26.63 -4.47 -32.84
C GLU A 202 26.11 -4.49 -34.28
N LYS A 203 24.83 -4.80 -34.47
CA LYS A 203 24.18 -4.70 -35.78
C LYS A 203 23.97 -3.25 -36.26
N GLN A 204 23.66 -2.34 -35.33
CA GLN A 204 23.48 -0.92 -35.62
C GLN A 204 24.79 -0.17 -35.83
N ARG A 205 25.91 -0.59 -35.22
CA ARG A 205 27.26 -0.09 -35.53
C ARG A 205 27.66 -0.43 -37.00
N ALA A 206 27.13 -1.55 -37.51
CA ALA A 206 27.33 -1.92 -38.89
C ALA A 206 26.42 -1.14 -39.90
N GLU A 207 25.34 -0.53 -39.43
CA GLU A 207 24.37 0.25 -40.23
C GLU A 207 24.35 1.75 -39.96
N GLN A 208 25.07 2.25 -38.90
CA GLN A 208 25.06 3.67 -38.47
C GLN A 208 26.25 4.49 -38.97
N ASP A 209 26.51 4.48 -40.26
CA ASP A 209 26.99 5.70 -40.92
C ASP A 209 25.81 6.55 -41.46
N GLY A 210 24.64 6.42 -40.89
CA GLY A 210 23.50 7.21 -41.31
C GLY A 210 22.26 7.11 -40.42
N LYS A 211 22.09 8.08 -39.57
CA LYS A 211 20.85 8.58 -38.91
C LYS A 211 20.67 8.30 -37.42
N ALA A 212 20.60 9.41 -36.71
CA ALA A 212 20.31 9.58 -35.29
C ALA A 212 18.82 9.35 -34.91
N ASN A 213 18.64 8.97 -33.64
CA ASN A 213 17.47 9.18 -32.75
C ASN A 213 16.35 8.15 -32.75
N LEU A 214 15.91 7.62 -31.62
CA LEU A 214 15.19 8.19 -30.45
C LEU A 214 14.83 7.08 -29.45
N ASP A 215 15.37 7.16 -28.25
CA ASP A 215 14.89 6.42 -27.06
C ASP A 215 13.72 7.19 -26.45
N THR A 216 12.54 6.58 -26.27
CA THR A 216 11.41 7.25 -25.63
C THR A 216 10.48 6.32 -24.90
N THR A 217 10.75 6.00 -23.64
CA THR A 217 9.70 5.86 -22.63
C THR A 217 9.15 7.26 -22.36
N THR A 218 8.09 7.65 -23.03
CA THR A 218 7.52 9.00 -22.90
C THR A 218 6.53 9.07 -21.75
N GLU A 219 7.01 9.39 -20.55
CA GLU A 219 6.14 9.84 -19.46
C GLU A 219 5.84 11.33 -19.62
N ASN A 220 4.57 11.71 -19.76
CA ASN A 220 4.14 13.09 -19.94
C ASN A 220 2.89 13.43 -19.14
N ILE A 221 2.86 14.63 -18.56
CA ILE A 221 1.62 15.22 -18.04
C ILE A 221 1.16 16.28 -19.05
N LEU A 222 -0.05 16.09 -19.55
CA LEU A 222 -0.66 16.89 -20.60
C LEU A 222 -2.03 17.40 -20.17
N LEU A 223 -2.50 18.49 -20.77
CA LEU A 223 -3.91 18.89 -20.64
C LEU A 223 -4.81 17.78 -21.20
N ALA A 224 -5.85 17.44 -20.44
CA ALA A 224 -6.88 16.50 -20.88
C ALA A 224 -7.67 17.08 -22.06
N ARG A 225 -8.13 16.22 -22.95
CA ARG A 225 -8.98 16.54 -24.09
C ARG A 225 -10.30 15.77 -24.00
N GLU A 226 -11.31 16.20 -24.73
CA GLU A 226 -12.60 15.48 -24.78
C GLU A 226 -12.45 14.01 -25.17
N GLU A 227 -11.52 13.71 -26.06
CA GLU A 227 -11.21 12.32 -26.47
C GLU A 227 -10.67 11.44 -25.35
N ASP A 228 -10.10 12.03 -24.28
CA ASP A 228 -9.56 11.34 -23.12
C ASP A 228 -10.66 10.99 -22.09
N LEU A 229 -11.85 11.61 -22.19
CA LEU A 229 -12.92 11.52 -21.19
C LEU A 229 -13.37 10.08 -20.87
N PRO A 230 -13.53 9.16 -21.83
CA PRO A 230 -13.89 7.78 -21.51
C PRO A 230 -12.88 7.10 -20.59
N ARG A 231 -11.58 7.27 -20.84
CA ARG A 231 -10.53 6.70 -20.01
C ARG A 231 -10.41 7.37 -18.66
N ILE A 232 -10.63 8.69 -18.60
CA ILE A 232 -10.67 9.45 -17.33
C ILE A 232 -11.80 8.93 -16.43
N LEU A 233 -12.97 8.66 -16.98
CA LEU A 233 -14.10 8.10 -16.21
C LEU A 233 -13.79 6.71 -15.66
N GLU A 234 -13.16 5.83 -16.46
CA GLU A 234 -12.69 4.52 -15.98
C GLU A 234 -11.72 4.66 -14.79
N ILE A 235 -10.77 5.59 -14.86
CA ILE A 235 -9.83 5.85 -13.76
C ILE A 235 -10.56 6.31 -12.51
N TYR A 236 -11.56 7.18 -12.63
CA TYR A 236 -12.38 7.61 -11.49
C TYR A 236 -13.21 6.46 -10.91
N ASP A 237 -13.72 5.56 -11.74
CA ASP A 237 -14.45 4.38 -11.25
C ASP A 237 -13.53 3.42 -10.48
N ILE A 238 -12.31 3.20 -10.96
CA ILE A 238 -11.27 2.45 -10.25
C ILE A 238 -10.96 3.13 -8.90
N ALA A 239 -10.72 4.43 -8.90
CA ALA A 239 -10.42 5.20 -7.70
C ALA A 239 -11.59 5.18 -6.68
N LYS A 240 -12.84 5.31 -7.14
CA LYS A 240 -14.04 5.19 -6.28
C LYS A 240 -14.18 3.79 -5.69
N ALA A 241 -13.92 2.76 -6.48
CA ALA A 241 -13.92 1.38 -5.99
C ALA A 241 -12.86 1.19 -4.90
N TYR A 242 -11.64 1.69 -5.12
CA TYR A 242 -10.57 1.70 -4.15
C TYR A 242 -10.95 2.46 -2.88
N MET A 243 -11.49 3.68 -2.99
CA MET A 243 -11.90 4.51 -1.85
C MET A 243 -12.96 3.80 -1.00
N ARG A 244 -13.97 3.20 -1.61
CA ARG A 244 -14.97 2.39 -0.87
C ARG A 244 -14.33 1.22 -0.15
N ALA A 245 -13.40 0.52 -0.79
CA ALA A 245 -12.70 -0.61 -0.22
C ALA A 245 -11.75 -0.20 0.93
N SER A 246 -11.14 0.99 0.84
CA SER A 246 -10.19 1.53 1.83
C SER A 246 -10.84 2.29 3.00
N GLY A 247 -12.18 2.24 3.14
CA GLY A 247 -12.89 2.86 4.27
C GLY A 247 -13.21 4.34 4.10
N ASN A 248 -13.08 4.89 2.88
CA ASN A 248 -13.46 6.26 2.52
C ASN A 248 -14.63 6.27 1.51
N PRO A 249 -15.85 5.81 1.87
CA PRO A 249 -16.97 5.75 0.94
C PRO A 249 -17.63 7.10 0.68
N ASN A 250 -17.32 8.12 1.50
CA ASN A 250 -18.09 9.36 1.57
C ASN A 250 -17.48 10.52 0.79
N GLN A 251 -16.19 10.48 0.46
CA GLN A 251 -15.51 11.64 -0.17
C GLN A 251 -16.02 11.91 -1.59
N TRP A 252 -16.28 10.88 -2.40
CA TRP A 252 -16.84 10.99 -3.74
C TRP A 252 -18.13 10.19 -3.84
N ASN A 253 -19.22 10.85 -3.46
CA ASN A 253 -20.56 10.24 -3.45
C ASN A 253 -21.23 10.27 -4.82
N GLY A 254 -22.00 9.24 -5.13
CA GLY A 254 -22.81 9.18 -6.34
C GLY A 254 -21.98 9.23 -7.62
N ALA A 255 -22.39 10.11 -8.53
CA ALA A 255 -21.73 10.27 -9.83
C ALA A 255 -20.49 11.17 -9.81
N TYR A 256 -20.18 11.85 -8.69
CA TYR A 256 -19.05 12.79 -8.64
C TYR A 256 -17.68 12.10 -8.67
N PRO A 257 -16.68 12.63 -9.42
CA PRO A 257 -16.85 13.67 -10.42
C PRO A 257 -17.65 13.13 -11.62
N ASP A 258 -18.68 13.88 -12.01
CA ASP A 258 -19.54 13.54 -13.14
C ASP A 258 -18.95 14.02 -14.48
N PRO A 259 -19.42 13.50 -15.62
CA PRO A 259 -18.90 13.86 -16.94
C PRO A 259 -19.00 15.36 -17.26
N GLU A 260 -20.02 16.06 -16.77
CA GLU A 260 -20.22 17.49 -17.03
C GLU A 260 -19.20 18.34 -16.28
N THR A 261 -18.93 17.98 -15.01
CA THR A 261 -17.84 18.56 -14.22
C THR A 261 -16.50 18.40 -14.91
N LEU A 262 -16.19 17.21 -15.44
CA LEU A 262 -14.92 16.92 -16.11
C LEU A 262 -14.81 17.67 -17.44
N ARG A 263 -15.89 17.78 -18.23
CA ARG A 263 -15.89 18.60 -19.45
C ARG A 263 -15.63 20.07 -19.15
N THR A 264 -16.26 20.61 -18.12
CA THR A 264 -16.01 21.97 -17.66
C THR A 264 -14.53 22.19 -17.30
N ASP A 265 -13.89 21.21 -16.67
CA ASP A 265 -12.47 21.30 -16.32
C ASP A 265 -11.56 21.17 -17.55
N ILE A 266 -11.96 20.39 -18.56
CA ILE A 266 -11.26 20.29 -19.86
C ILE A 266 -11.39 21.62 -20.60
N GLU A 267 -12.56 22.18 -20.76
CA GLU A 267 -12.82 23.46 -21.41
C GLU A 267 -12.03 24.59 -20.77
N LYS A 268 -11.95 24.63 -19.44
CA LYS A 268 -11.17 25.60 -18.67
C LYS A 268 -9.66 25.31 -18.64
N GLN A 269 -9.20 24.28 -19.36
CA GLN A 269 -7.78 23.89 -19.46
C GLN A 269 -7.08 23.71 -18.11
N ARG A 270 -7.78 23.10 -17.14
CA ARG A 270 -7.29 22.87 -15.78
C ARG A 270 -7.29 21.39 -15.37
N LEU A 271 -7.81 20.48 -16.21
CA LEU A 271 -7.70 19.03 -16.04
C LEU A 271 -6.46 18.50 -16.77
N TYR A 272 -5.66 17.73 -16.07
CA TYR A 272 -4.42 17.15 -16.59
C TYR A 272 -4.48 15.62 -16.52
N VAL A 273 -3.87 14.97 -17.51
CA VAL A 273 -3.68 13.51 -17.56
C VAL A 273 -2.21 13.15 -17.51
N TYR A 274 -1.86 12.14 -16.73
CA TYR A 274 -0.56 11.51 -16.77
C TYR A 274 -0.61 10.36 -17.78
N LYS A 275 0.21 10.46 -18.83
CA LYS A 275 0.36 9.42 -19.86
C LYS A 275 1.72 8.76 -19.74
N LYS A 276 1.71 7.43 -19.86
CA LYS A 276 2.91 6.60 -19.98
C LYS A 276 2.67 5.61 -21.10
N ASP A 277 3.63 5.47 -21.99
CA ASP A 277 3.57 4.54 -23.14
C ASP A 277 2.26 4.68 -23.95
N GLY A 278 1.82 5.93 -24.16
CA GLY A 278 0.62 6.28 -24.92
C GLY A 278 -0.71 6.10 -24.17
N ARG A 279 -0.71 5.50 -22.97
CA ARG A 279 -1.92 5.23 -22.16
C ARG A 279 -2.03 6.21 -20.98
N ILE A 280 -3.26 6.58 -20.62
CA ILE A 280 -3.55 7.41 -19.44
C ILE A 280 -3.63 6.50 -18.22
N HIS A 281 -2.85 6.85 -17.19
CA HIS A 281 -2.78 6.16 -15.90
C HIS A 281 -3.20 7.02 -14.72
N GLY A 282 -3.33 8.31 -14.91
CA GLY A 282 -3.73 9.23 -13.86
C GLY A 282 -4.37 10.50 -14.39
N VAL A 283 -5.14 11.13 -13.54
CA VAL A 283 -5.84 12.39 -13.81
C VAL A 283 -5.85 13.26 -12.56
N PHE A 284 -5.72 14.56 -12.72
CA PHE A 284 -5.86 15.53 -11.65
C PHE A 284 -6.26 16.90 -12.21
N MET A 285 -6.89 17.70 -11.38
CA MET A 285 -7.21 19.10 -11.69
C MET A 285 -6.23 20.00 -10.93
N LEU A 286 -5.66 20.98 -11.62
CA LEU A 286 -4.89 22.09 -11.02
C LEU A 286 -5.63 23.40 -11.23
N LEU A 287 -6.09 23.99 -10.15
CA LEU A 287 -6.73 25.29 -10.12
C LEU A 287 -5.68 26.35 -9.74
N LEU A 288 -5.45 27.35 -10.59
CA LEU A 288 -4.54 28.46 -10.36
C LEU A 288 -5.25 29.76 -9.95
N GLU A 289 -6.59 29.68 -9.80
CA GLU A 289 -7.43 30.74 -9.28
C GLU A 289 -7.69 30.50 -7.79
N GLU A 290 -8.20 31.52 -7.09
CA GLU A 290 -8.63 31.35 -5.69
C GLU A 290 -9.73 30.30 -5.57
N GLU A 291 -9.53 29.33 -4.66
CA GLU A 291 -10.53 28.34 -4.31
C GLU A 291 -11.48 28.93 -3.26
N PRO A 292 -12.76 29.22 -3.60
CA PRO A 292 -13.67 29.91 -2.70
C PRO A 292 -13.87 29.22 -1.34
N THR A 293 -13.76 27.88 -1.30
CA THR A 293 -13.89 27.10 -0.06
C THR A 293 -12.70 27.23 0.86
N TYR A 294 -11.59 27.84 0.39
CA TYR A 294 -10.36 28.05 1.16
C TYR A 294 -10.28 29.43 1.82
N SER A 295 -11.30 30.28 1.63
CA SER A 295 -11.37 31.62 2.24
C SER A 295 -11.52 31.58 3.76
N TYR A 296 -12.10 30.52 4.31
CA TYR A 296 -12.20 30.28 5.74
C TYR A 296 -11.53 28.97 6.12
N ILE A 297 -10.70 28.99 7.15
CA ILE A 297 -10.01 27.83 7.71
C ILE A 297 -10.17 27.85 9.23
N GLU A 298 -10.63 26.73 9.80
CA GLU A 298 -10.83 26.54 11.23
C GLU A 298 -9.64 25.80 11.84
N ASN A 299 -9.33 26.13 13.09
CA ASN A 299 -8.26 25.51 13.87
C ASN A 299 -6.86 25.58 13.20
N GLY A 300 -6.63 26.65 12.43
CA GLY A 300 -5.36 26.85 11.76
C GLY A 300 -5.33 28.10 10.87
N SER A 301 -4.35 28.18 10.01
CA SER A 301 -4.20 29.28 9.05
C SER A 301 -3.37 28.84 7.85
N TRP A 302 -3.61 29.44 6.70
CA TRP A 302 -2.71 29.33 5.56
C TRP A 302 -1.37 30.03 5.86
N ARG A 303 -0.26 29.47 5.36
CA ARG A 303 1.09 30.01 5.67
C ARG A 303 1.35 31.35 5.02
N GLU A 304 0.82 31.53 3.81
CA GLU A 304 1.00 32.73 3.02
C GLU A 304 -0.25 33.06 2.16
N GLU A 305 -0.50 34.34 1.94
CA GLU A 305 -1.60 34.85 1.10
C GLU A 305 -1.18 35.06 -0.37
N THR A 306 -0.07 34.50 -0.80
CA THR A 306 0.45 34.60 -2.17
C THR A 306 -0.32 33.73 -3.15
N PRO A 307 -0.22 33.95 -4.46
CA PRO A 307 -0.83 33.08 -5.45
C PRO A 307 -0.44 31.61 -5.23
N TYR A 308 -1.40 30.75 -5.15
CA TYR A 308 -1.24 29.31 -4.94
C TYR A 308 -2.00 28.51 -6.01
N GLY A 309 -1.61 27.25 -6.18
CA GLY A 309 -2.36 26.30 -6.97
C GLY A 309 -3.05 25.27 -6.07
N THR A 310 -4.28 24.88 -6.41
CA THR A 310 -5.00 23.85 -5.69
C THR A 310 -5.06 22.58 -6.51
N ILE A 311 -4.61 21.47 -5.93
CA ILE A 311 -4.72 20.14 -6.55
C ILE A 311 -6.03 19.51 -6.10
N HIS A 312 -6.89 19.23 -7.07
CA HIS A 312 -8.19 18.57 -6.85
C HIS A 312 -8.32 17.30 -7.67
N ARG A 313 -9.20 16.41 -7.24
CA ARG A 313 -9.69 15.25 -7.99
C ARG A 313 -8.56 14.36 -8.55
N LEU A 314 -7.45 14.23 -7.81
CA LEU A 314 -6.37 13.34 -8.23
C LEU A 314 -6.82 11.88 -8.10
N ALA A 315 -6.67 11.14 -9.19
CA ALA A 315 -6.95 9.72 -9.28
C ALA A 315 -5.95 9.01 -10.17
N GLY A 316 -5.73 7.73 -9.91
CA GLY A 316 -4.89 6.85 -10.73
C GLY A 316 -5.49 5.45 -10.83
N ASP A 317 -5.05 4.69 -11.85
CA ASP A 317 -5.49 3.31 -12.07
C ASP A 317 -4.68 2.27 -11.26
N GLY A 318 -3.72 2.73 -10.45
CA GLY A 318 -2.86 1.86 -9.63
C GLY A 318 -1.66 1.27 -10.37
N GLU A 319 -1.56 1.41 -11.68
CA GLU A 319 -0.46 0.83 -12.48
C GLU A 319 0.85 1.64 -12.41
N VAL A 320 0.79 2.91 -11.98
CA VAL A 320 1.97 3.80 -11.91
C VAL A 320 2.34 4.14 -10.48
N ARG A 321 3.51 3.69 -10.06
CA ARG A 321 4.07 4.03 -8.74
C ARG A 321 4.48 5.51 -8.70
N GLY A 322 4.23 6.16 -7.56
CA GLY A 322 4.64 7.53 -7.32
C GLY A 322 3.89 8.57 -8.18
N LEU A 323 2.72 8.24 -8.73
CA LEU A 323 1.89 9.13 -9.53
C LEU A 323 1.66 10.48 -8.83
N PHE A 324 1.31 10.47 -7.54
CA PHE A 324 1.09 11.69 -6.76
C PHE A 324 2.33 12.59 -6.75
N ALA A 325 3.53 12.04 -6.46
CA ALA A 325 4.77 12.79 -6.45
C ALA A 325 5.09 13.40 -7.83
N LYS A 326 4.82 12.67 -8.92
CA LYS A 326 4.99 13.17 -10.29
C LYS A 326 4.04 14.33 -10.60
N CYS A 327 2.78 14.22 -10.14
CA CYS A 327 1.79 15.29 -10.28
C CYS A 327 2.18 16.54 -9.47
N VAL A 328 2.63 16.37 -8.23
CA VAL A 328 3.14 17.48 -7.38
C VAL A 328 4.32 18.18 -8.05
N ALA A 329 5.34 17.42 -8.47
CA ALA A 329 6.52 17.99 -9.15
C ALA A 329 6.17 18.73 -10.46
N PHE A 330 5.12 18.33 -11.16
CA PHE A 330 4.59 19.07 -12.30
C PHE A 330 3.93 20.39 -11.88
N CYS A 331 3.12 20.37 -10.81
CA CYS A 331 2.44 21.56 -10.31
C CYS A 331 3.42 22.61 -9.76
N GLU A 332 4.49 22.18 -9.08
CA GLU A 332 5.55 23.05 -8.54
C GLU A 332 6.31 23.84 -9.63
N LYS A 333 6.32 23.34 -10.86
CA LYS A 333 6.87 24.10 -12.00
C LYS A 333 5.97 25.24 -12.48
N LYS A 334 4.70 25.25 -12.04
CA LYS A 334 3.68 26.24 -12.46
C LYS A 334 3.39 27.27 -11.40
N VAL A 335 3.54 26.92 -10.12
CA VAL A 335 3.22 27.80 -8.99
C VAL A 335 4.07 27.42 -7.77
N SER A 336 4.44 28.43 -6.97
CA SER A 336 5.35 28.25 -5.84
C SER A 336 4.72 27.61 -4.61
N TYR A 337 3.41 27.75 -4.44
CA TYR A 337 2.66 27.21 -3.30
C TYR A 337 1.53 26.34 -3.79
N LEU A 338 1.40 25.18 -3.15
CA LEU A 338 0.34 24.22 -3.46
C LEU A 338 -0.55 24.00 -2.25
N ARG A 339 -1.86 23.97 -2.48
CA ARG A 339 -2.86 23.60 -1.49
C ARG A 339 -3.64 22.38 -1.96
N ALA A 340 -4.10 21.60 -1.02
CA ALA A 340 -4.99 20.48 -1.26
C ALA A 340 -5.84 20.23 -0.03
N ASP A 341 -6.97 19.56 -0.22
CA ASP A 341 -7.81 19.08 0.87
C ASP A 341 -8.18 17.62 0.69
N THR A 342 -8.52 16.97 1.79
CA THR A 342 -9.01 15.59 1.75
C THR A 342 -9.98 15.28 2.88
N HIS A 343 -10.77 14.24 2.71
CA HIS A 343 -11.70 13.77 3.75
C HIS A 343 -10.93 13.13 4.91
N PHE A 344 -11.50 13.20 6.12
CA PHE A 344 -10.93 12.58 7.32
C PHE A 344 -10.70 11.07 7.18
N ASP A 345 -11.55 10.38 6.42
CA ASP A 345 -11.44 8.94 6.18
C ASP A 345 -10.42 8.60 5.07
N ASN A 346 -9.88 9.60 4.36
CA ASN A 346 -8.93 9.35 3.27
C ASN A 346 -7.49 9.34 3.79
N HIS A 347 -7.16 8.35 4.61
CA HIS A 347 -5.82 8.21 5.17
C HIS A 347 -4.73 8.03 4.10
N THR A 348 -5.06 7.40 2.97
CA THR A 348 -4.14 7.29 1.82
C THR A 348 -3.72 8.65 1.30
N MET A 349 -4.67 9.56 1.08
CA MET A 349 -4.35 10.90 0.58
C MET A 349 -3.63 11.74 1.63
N GLN A 350 -4.03 11.64 2.91
CA GLN A 350 -3.33 12.31 4.02
C GLN A 350 -1.86 11.93 4.04
N HIS A 351 -1.56 10.63 4.03
CA HIS A 351 -0.20 10.12 3.98
C HIS A 351 0.56 10.59 2.73
N LEU A 352 -0.06 10.54 1.54
CA LEU A 352 0.58 11.01 0.31
C LEU A 352 0.90 12.50 0.35
N LEU A 353 0.03 13.32 0.91
CA LEU A 353 0.26 14.75 1.10
C LEU A 353 1.46 14.99 2.02
N GLU A 354 1.47 14.40 3.20
CA GLU A 354 2.55 14.53 4.18
C GLU A 354 3.89 14.03 3.64
N LYS A 355 3.92 12.84 3.02
CA LYS A 355 5.11 12.27 2.39
C LYS A 355 5.70 13.15 1.29
N ASN A 356 4.88 13.96 0.63
CA ASN A 356 5.32 14.88 -0.42
C ASN A 356 5.51 16.33 0.08
N GLY A 357 5.63 16.51 1.40
CA GLY A 357 6.03 17.78 2.01
C GLY A 357 4.87 18.76 2.21
N PHE A 358 3.63 18.31 2.12
CA PHE A 358 2.49 19.14 2.52
C PHE A 358 2.33 19.09 4.05
N GLU A 359 2.06 20.24 4.63
CA GLU A 359 1.80 20.36 6.07
C GLU A 359 0.31 20.58 6.31
N HIS A 360 -0.21 19.94 7.35
CA HIS A 360 -1.58 20.17 7.84
C HIS A 360 -1.75 21.64 8.25
N ARG A 361 -2.86 22.27 7.81
CA ARG A 361 -3.13 23.69 8.03
C ARG A 361 -4.37 23.99 8.85
N GLY A 362 -5.32 23.07 8.93
CA GLY A 362 -6.57 23.25 9.62
C GLY A 362 -7.70 22.54 8.89
N ILE A 363 -8.92 23.03 9.06
CA ILE A 363 -10.13 22.46 8.48
C ILE A 363 -10.81 23.51 7.61
N ILE A 364 -11.13 23.13 6.38
CA ILE A 364 -11.98 23.94 5.48
C ILE A 364 -13.35 23.25 5.32
N TYR A 365 -14.30 23.99 4.80
CA TYR A 365 -15.65 23.48 4.60
C TYR A 365 -16.07 23.60 3.13
N LEU A 366 -16.56 22.50 2.57
CA LEU A 366 -17.15 22.51 1.24
C LEU A 366 -18.47 23.31 1.23
N LYS A 367 -18.99 23.63 0.06
CA LYS A 367 -20.26 24.38 -0.10
C LYS A 367 -21.46 23.73 0.58
N ASN A 368 -21.45 22.41 0.74
CA ASN A 368 -22.47 21.64 1.44
C ASN A 368 -22.24 21.54 2.97
N GLY A 369 -21.19 22.19 3.49
CA GLY A 369 -20.82 22.18 4.90
C GLY A 369 -19.94 20.98 5.32
N ASP A 370 -19.58 20.09 4.41
CA ASP A 370 -18.71 18.95 4.76
C ASP A 370 -17.29 19.41 5.11
N PRO A 371 -16.74 19.02 6.26
CA PRO A 371 -15.38 19.38 6.65
C PRO A 371 -14.33 18.59 5.85
N ARG A 372 -13.20 19.25 5.58
CA ARG A 372 -12.02 18.64 4.94
C ARG A 372 -10.75 19.06 5.67
N ILE A 373 -9.80 18.16 5.77
CA ILE A 373 -8.45 18.47 6.26
C ILE A 373 -7.72 19.24 5.18
N ALA A 374 -7.23 20.42 5.53
CA ALA A 374 -6.53 21.32 4.62
C ALA A 374 -5.01 21.17 4.74
N TYR A 375 -4.32 21.14 3.62
CA TYR A 375 -2.87 20.98 3.51
C TYR A 375 -2.26 22.05 2.62
N GLN A 376 -1.02 22.46 2.92
CA GLN A 376 -0.23 23.38 2.10
C GLN A 376 1.23 22.96 2.02
N LYS A 377 1.82 23.10 0.84
CA LYS A 377 3.25 22.95 0.57
C LYS A 377 3.82 24.23 -0.03
#